data_917356bcded6a51e46029874fdc11762
#
_entry.id   917356bcded6a51e46029874fdc11762
#
_cell.length_a   1.000
_cell.length_b   1.000
_cell.length_c   1.000
_cell.angle_alpha   90.00
_cell.angle_beta   90.00
_cell.angle_gamma   90.00
#
_symmetry.space_group_name_H-M   'P 1'
#
loop_
_entity.id
_entity.type
_entity.pdbx_description
1 polymer ?
#
loop_
_entity_poly.entity_id
_entity_poly.type
_entity_poly.pdbx_seq_one_letter_code
_entity_poly.pdbx_strand_id
1 'polypeptide(L)'
;VSLEVSKEEINVKIKTNSSIVIGHIHIMPGSRIIDFIRSQFNKFIPVTDTTVYPLEKGIKDSVNISGKYDIVFLNVENIQMITAIKDKSDGKE
;
A
#
# COMPACT_ATOMS: atom_id res chain seq x y z
N VAL A 1 -6.28 17.95 25.88
CA VAL A 1 -5.91 18.40 24.58
C VAL A 1 -5.21 17.33 23.81
N SER A 2 -5.68 17.10 22.67
CA SER A 2 -5.11 16.10 21.85
C SER A 2 -3.95 16.66 21.06
N LEU A 3 -2.88 15.93 21.05
CA LEU A 3 -1.74 16.30 20.22
C LEU A 3 -1.62 15.39 19.06
N GLU A 4 -2.74 15.00 18.53
CA GLU A 4 -2.73 14.15 17.38
C GLU A 4 -2.00 14.78 16.25
N VAL A 5 -1.16 14.00 15.64
CA VAL A 5 -0.50 14.41 14.42
C VAL A 5 -1.25 13.76 13.29
N SER A 6 -1.84 14.54 12.45
CA SER A 6 -2.53 14.02 11.29
C SER A 6 -1.52 13.40 10.37
N LYS A 7 -1.80 12.20 9.95
CA LYS A 7 -0.94 11.57 8.96
C LYS A 7 -1.47 11.86 7.58
N GLU A 8 -0.57 11.88 6.65
CA GLU A 8 -0.93 12.10 5.27
C GLU A 8 -1.26 10.75 4.63
N GLU A 9 -2.40 10.71 3.98
CA GLU A 9 -2.83 9.49 3.34
C GLU A 9 -2.39 9.52 1.89
N ILE A 10 -1.67 8.52 1.48
CA ILE A 10 -1.13 8.49 0.13
C ILE A 10 -1.63 7.25 -0.57
N ASN A 11 -2.17 7.45 -1.74
CA ASN A 11 -2.65 6.38 -2.58
C ASN A 11 -1.46 5.75 -3.28
N VAL A 12 -1.28 4.45 -3.11
CA VAL A 12 -0.09 3.80 -3.65
C VAL A 12 -0.45 2.54 -4.42
N LYS A 13 0.44 2.19 -5.33
CA LYS A 13 0.40 0.93 -6.04
C LYS A 13 1.69 0.21 -5.71
N ILE A 14 1.56 -1.02 -5.24
CA ILE A 14 2.69 -1.79 -4.77
C ILE A 14 2.74 -3.10 -5.52
N LYS A 15 3.89 -3.41 -6.09
CA LYS A 15 4.10 -4.69 -6.74
C LYS A 15 4.87 -5.58 -5.80
N THR A 16 4.34 -6.77 -5.56
CA THR A 16 5.03 -7.76 -4.76
C THR A 16 5.41 -8.93 -5.64
N ASN A 17 5.88 -10.00 -5.03
CA ASN A 17 6.25 -11.19 -5.80
C ASN A 17 5.09 -11.79 -6.55
N SER A 18 3.90 -11.69 -6.01
CA SER A 18 2.77 -12.44 -6.57
C SER A 18 1.55 -11.60 -6.85
N SER A 19 1.58 -10.32 -6.53
CA SER A 19 0.36 -9.53 -6.66
C SER A 19 0.66 -8.06 -6.81
N ILE A 20 -0.37 -7.34 -7.19
CA ILE A 20 -0.37 -5.88 -7.20
C ILE A 20 -1.34 -5.46 -6.11
N VAL A 21 -0.89 -4.57 -5.25
CA VAL A 21 -1.68 -4.10 -4.13
C VAL A 21 -1.90 -2.61 -4.31
N ILE A 22 -3.14 -2.18 -4.31
CA ILE A 22 -3.49 -0.77 -4.46
C ILE A 22 -4.26 -0.36 -3.22
N GLY A 23 -3.83 0.70 -2.58
CA GLY A 23 -4.49 1.18 -1.39
C GLY A 23 -3.83 2.42 -0.87
N HIS A 24 -4.04 2.68 0.40
CA HIS A 24 -3.52 3.90 1.01
C HIS A 24 -2.55 3.55 2.12
N ILE A 25 -1.45 4.29 2.17
CA ILE A 25 -0.58 4.24 3.34
C ILE A 25 -0.66 5.59 4.03
N HIS A 26 -0.31 5.59 5.30
CA HIS A 26 -0.43 6.78 6.13
C HIS A 26 0.94 7.13 6.67
N ILE A 27 1.47 8.26 6.25
CA ILE A 27 2.81 8.65 6.63
C ILE A 27 2.77 10.04 7.24
N MET A 28 3.85 10.39 7.88
CA MET A 28 3.96 11.73 8.46
C MET A 28 4.02 12.75 7.34
N PRO A 29 3.35 13.89 7.52
CA PRO A 29 3.38 14.93 6.49
C PRO A 29 4.81 15.33 6.19
N GLY A 30 5.11 15.49 4.92
CA GLY A 30 6.44 15.87 4.51
C GLY A 30 7.42 14.74 4.37
N SER A 31 7.03 13.54 4.79
CA SER A 31 7.92 12.38 4.64
C SER A 31 7.85 11.83 3.24
N ARG A 32 8.91 11.16 2.84
CA ARG A 32 8.91 10.47 1.57
C ARG A 32 8.54 9.02 1.78
N ILE A 33 7.96 8.43 0.75
CA ILE A 33 7.54 7.04 0.82
C ILE A 33 8.71 6.14 1.15
N ILE A 34 9.86 6.38 0.50
CA ILE A 34 11.00 5.49 0.72
C ILE A 34 11.50 5.57 2.15
N ASP A 35 11.41 6.74 2.75
CA ASP A 35 11.83 6.89 4.14
C ASP A 35 10.88 6.16 5.06
N PHE A 36 9.60 6.22 4.75
CA PHE A 36 8.61 5.50 5.52
C PHE A 36 8.89 3.99 5.49
N ILE A 37 9.15 3.46 4.30
CA ILE A 37 9.41 2.03 4.16
C ILE A 37 10.65 1.64 4.95
N ARG A 38 11.69 2.44 4.86
CA ARG A 38 12.94 2.11 5.53
C ARG A 38 12.83 2.13 7.03
N SER A 39 11.89 2.89 7.54
CA SER A 39 11.78 3.06 8.97
C SER A 39 10.92 2.00 9.66
N GLN A 40 10.41 1.03 8.91
CA GLN A 40 9.51 0.05 9.49
C GLN A 40 10.29 -1.06 10.18
N PHE A 41 10.30 -1.00 11.49
CA PHE A 41 10.99 -2.02 12.27
C PHE A 41 10.30 -3.35 12.19
N ASN A 42 9.00 -3.34 12.12
CA ASN A 42 8.23 -4.58 12.15
C ASN A 42 8.19 -5.27 10.83
N LYS A 43 8.66 -4.61 9.80
CA LYS A 43 8.66 -5.18 8.46
C LYS A 43 7.28 -5.35 7.85
N PHE A 44 6.25 -4.87 8.53
CA PHE A 44 4.91 -4.88 7.97
C PHE A 44 4.38 -3.47 7.98
N ILE A 45 3.73 -3.10 6.89
CA ILE A 45 3.09 -1.80 6.82
C ILE A 45 1.60 -2.02 6.59
N PRO A 46 0.76 -1.20 7.23
CA PRO A 46 -0.67 -1.29 7.00
C PRO A 46 -1.04 -0.54 5.73
N VAL A 47 -1.85 -1.18 4.91
CA VAL A 47 -2.38 -0.54 3.71
C VAL A 47 -3.88 -0.62 3.85
N THR A 48 -4.55 0.52 3.78
CA THR A 48 -5.99 0.57 4.01
C THR A 48 -6.74 0.70 2.70
N ASP A 49 -8.01 0.32 2.72
CA ASP A 49 -8.89 0.38 1.54
C ASP A 49 -8.19 -0.28 0.37
N THR A 50 -7.84 -1.52 0.56
CA THR A 50 -6.89 -2.20 -0.30
C THR A 50 -7.59 -3.09 -1.31
N THR A 51 -7.08 -3.08 -2.53
CA THR A 51 -7.49 -4.05 -3.54
C THR A 51 -6.24 -4.81 -3.97
N VAL A 52 -6.35 -6.13 -3.98
CA VAL A 52 -5.24 -7.00 -4.32
C VAL A 52 -5.56 -7.70 -5.63
N TYR A 53 -4.65 -7.61 -6.57
CA TYR A 53 -4.78 -8.26 -7.88
C TYR A 53 -3.66 -9.27 -8.04
N PRO A 54 -3.96 -10.49 -8.48
CA PRO A 54 -2.90 -11.46 -8.70
C PRO A 54 -2.11 -11.08 -9.95
N LEU A 55 -0.83 -11.37 -9.94
CA LEU A 55 -0.01 -11.12 -11.10
C LEU A 55 -0.18 -12.20 -12.16
N GLU A 56 -0.39 -13.42 -11.73
CA GLU A 56 -0.47 -14.53 -12.65
C GLU A 56 -1.85 -15.12 -12.66
N LYS A 57 -2.32 -15.36 -13.84
CA LYS A 57 -3.55 -16.10 -13.97
C LYS A 57 -3.24 -17.57 -13.79
N GLY A 58 -4.20 -18.28 -13.31
CA GLY A 58 -4.01 -19.71 -13.14
C GLY A 58 -3.48 -20.12 -11.81
N ILE A 59 -3.22 -19.19 -10.95
CA ILE A 59 -2.85 -19.55 -9.59
C ILE A 59 -4.05 -20.20 -8.94
N LYS A 60 -3.78 -21.27 -8.23
CA LYS A 60 -4.87 -21.98 -7.58
C LYS A 60 -5.61 -21.09 -6.63
N ASP A 61 -6.90 -21.23 -6.61
CA ASP A 61 -7.72 -20.40 -5.77
C ASP A 61 -7.37 -20.52 -4.31
N SER A 62 -6.91 -21.67 -3.91
CA SER A 62 -6.62 -21.87 -2.50
C SER A 62 -5.54 -20.94 -1.98
N VAL A 63 -4.70 -20.41 -2.86
CA VAL A 63 -3.65 -19.50 -2.43
C VAL A 63 -3.88 -18.09 -2.94
N ASN A 64 -5.01 -17.86 -3.55
CA ASN A 64 -5.29 -16.57 -4.15
C ASN A 64 -5.96 -15.67 -3.13
N ILE A 65 -5.28 -14.58 -2.78
CA ILE A 65 -5.84 -13.64 -1.82
C ILE A 65 -6.34 -12.38 -2.49
N SER A 66 -6.61 -12.44 -3.77
CA SER A 66 -7.12 -11.27 -4.46
C SER A 66 -8.45 -10.84 -3.88
N GLY A 67 -8.78 -9.57 -4.04
CA GLY A 67 -10.02 -9.05 -3.54
C GLY A 67 -9.82 -7.72 -2.88
N LYS A 68 -10.85 -7.29 -2.16
CA LYS A 68 -10.85 -6.02 -1.47
C LYS A 68 -10.81 -6.26 0.02
N TYR A 69 -10.05 -5.44 0.70
CA TYR A 69 -9.86 -5.58 2.14
C TYR A 69 -9.86 -4.20 2.78
N ASP A 70 -10.36 -4.14 4.01
CA ASP A 70 -10.29 -2.89 4.75
C ASP A 70 -8.83 -2.55 5.07
N ILE A 71 -8.06 -3.55 5.40
CA ILE A 71 -6.67 -3.32 5.74
C ILE A 71 -5.88 -4.57 5.43
N VAL A 72 -4.69 -4.38 4.90
CA VAL A 72 -3.77 -5.46 4.64
C VAL A 72 -2.44 -5.06 5.26
N PHE A 73 -1.80 -5.99 5.96
CA PHE A 73 -0.48 -5.76 6.49
C PHE A 73 0.51 -6.40 5.53
N LEU A 74 1.33 -5.58 4.94
CA LEU A 74 2.20 -6.02 3.86
C LEU A 74 3.64 -6.08 4.35
N ASN A 75 4.28 -7.21 4.10
CA ASN A 75 5.68 -7.37 4.48
C ASN A 75 6.54 -6.56 3.52
N VAL A 76 7.30 -5.61 4.07
CA VAL A 76 8.08 -4.71 3.23
C VAL A 76 9.13 -5.45 2.42
N GLU A 77 9.55 -6.62 2.88
CA GLU A 77 10.56 -7.37 2.15
C GLU A 77 10.04 -7.97 0.87
N ASN A 78 8.73 -8.03 0.72
CA ASN A 78 8.13 -8.54 -0.50
C ASN A 78 7.86 -7.44 -1.51
N ILE A 79 8.11 -6.21 -1.18
CA ILE A 79 7.81 -5.10 -2.07
C ILE A 79 8.91 -4.99 -3.10
N GLN A 80 8.53 -5.12 -4.36
CA GLN A 80 9.47 -4.95 -5.47
C GLN A 80 9.41 -3.55 -6.03
N MET A 81 8.25 -2.93 -5.96
CA MET A 81 8.08 -1.58 -6.47
C MET A 81 6.92 -0.94 -5.73
N ILE A 82 7.07 0.31 -5.40
CA ILE A 82 5.99 1.07 -4.80
C ILE A 82 5.99 2.45 -5.41
N THR A 83 4.82 2.92 -5.78
CA THR A 83 4.71 4.23 -6.38
C THR A 83 3.43 4.90 -5.89
N ALA A 84 3.50 6.20 -5.75
CA ALA A 84 2.31 6.98 -5.44
C ALA A 84 1.47 7.12 -6.69
N ILE A 85 0.17 7.02 -6.53
CA ILE A 85 -0.75 7.16 -7.65
C ILE A 85 -1.48 8.48 -7.48
N LYS A 86 -1.49 9.25 -8.54
CA LYS A 86 -2.26 10.46 -8.49
C LYS A 86 -3.73 10.15 -8.55
N ASP A 87 -4.45 10.89 -7.74
CA ASP A 87 -5.88 10.75 -7.74
C ASP A 87 -6.41 11.31 -9.06
N LYS A 88 -7.20 10.52 -9.71
CA LYS A 88 -7.73 10.95 -10.98
C LYS A 88 -8.62 12.16 -10.88
N SER A 89 -9.25 12.32 -9.77
CA SER A 89 -10.12 13.47 -9.63
C SER A 89 -9.33 14.75 -9.63
N ASP A 90 -8.07 14.67 -9.33
CA ASP A 90 -7.25 15.86 -9.39
C ASP A 90 -6.91 16.23 -10.77
N GLY A 91 -6.92 15.25 -11.53
CA GLY A 91 -6.48 15.48 -12.84
C GLY A 91 -7.36 16.28 -13.61
N LYS A 92 -7.98 16.73 -13.18
CA LYS A 92 -8.62 17.37 -13.99
C LYS A 92 -7.95 18.10 -14.77
N GLU A 93 -7.42 17.84 -14.94
CA GLU A 93 -6.65 18.22 -15.56
C GLU A 93 -6.65 18.23 -16.18
#